data_04702dc9994fcebda37797a1f9e7a714
#
_entry.id   04702dc9994fcebda37797a1f9e7a714
#
_cell.length_a   1.000
_cell.length_b   1.000
_cell.length_c   1.000
_cell.angle_alpha   90.00
_cell.angle_beta   90.00
_cell.angle_gamma   90.00
#
_symmetry.space_group_name_H-M   'P 1'
#
loop_
_entity.id
_entity.type
_entity.pdbx_description
1 polymer ?
#
loop_
_entity_poly.entity_id
_entity_poly.type
_entity_poly.pdbx_seq_one_letter_code
_entity_poly.pdbx_strand_id
1 'polypeptide(L)'
;IKMKQVDFLLPLIGEEFARASVPPGLQSQGISMLVPTLLELGTEEQKRQWIGPTIRGEVIWCQGYSEPGSGSDLASLQTRATEDGDDFVINGQKIWTSTAREADMIFCLVRTEPDKGKHDGISYLIFSMKTPGIEVRPLVTMTGHAEFNETFFTDVRVPKTQIVGKRGQGWFVANATLKHERGMLGDPGQLESRFLALAELMRTETAGDGRIMDNPILRDRLLRLQAELAAMKFNGLRVLSASANGGEAGLARLIVKLQSCELAHQISALAIDALGELGALYDGSPHLRSHGSWQQA
;
A
#
# COMPACT_ATOMS: atom_id res chain seq x y z
N ILE A 1 -20.93 8.73 15.18
CA ILE A 1 -19.53 8.83 15.67
C ILE A 1 -18.84 9.81 14.73
N LYS A 2 -18.32 10.94 15.26
CA LYS A 2 -17.61 11.91 14.43
C LYS A 2 -16.32 11.28 13.93
N MET A 3 -16.00 11.38 12.63
CA MET A 3 -14.81 10.80 11.98
C MET A 3 -13.52 10.96 12.80
N LYS A 4 -13.34 12.10 13.47
CA LYS A 4 -12.17 12.36 14.34
C LYS A 4 -11.98 11.36 15.51
N GLN A 5 -13.05 10.69 15.97
CA GLN A 5 -12.96 9.69 17.04
C GLN A 5 -12.54 8.30 16.51
N VAL A 6 -12.84 8.01 15.25
CA VAL A 6 -12.46 6.76 14.61
C VAL A 6 -10.95 6.71 14.38
N ASP A 7 -10.35 7.81 13.89
CA ASP A 7 -8.91 7.92 13.63
C ASP A 7 -8.06 7.65 14.89
N PHE A 8 -8.58 7.97 16.08
CA PHE A 8 -7.88 7.71 17.34
C PHE A 8 -7.99 6.25 17.80
N LEU A 9 -9.12 5.59 17.50
CA LEU A 9 -9.35 4.20 17.93
C LEU A 9 -8.66 3.17 17.04
N LEU A 10 -8.44 3.46 15.75
CA LEU A 10 -7.85 2.52 14.82
C LEU A 10 -6.47 2.00 15.23
N PRO A 11 -5.52 2.82 15.69
CA PRO A 11 -4.23 2.33 16.16
C PRO A 11 -4.35 1.45 17.41
N LEU A 12 -5.23 1.80 18.36
CA LEU A 12 -5.47 0.98 19.56
C LEU A 12 -6.07 -0.38 19.21
N ILE A 13 -7.00 -0.41 18.26
CA ILE A 13 -7.57 -1.65 17.74
C ILE A 13 -6.46 -2.48 17.06
N GLY A 14 -5.60 -1.86 16.26
CA GLY A 14 -4.46 -2.52 15.62
C GLY A 14 -3.48 -3.13 16.64
N GLU A 15 -3.17 -2.42 17.72
CA GLU A 15 -2.33 -2.94 18.81
C GLU A 15 -2.97 -4.16 19.50
N GLU A 16 -4.28 -4.18 19.69
CA GLU A 16 -4.98 -5.33 20.29
C GLU A 16 -5.02 -6.54 19.34
N PHE A 17 -5.24 -6.33 18.04
CA PHE A 17 -5.13 -7.40 17.03
C PHE A 17 -3.71 -8.00 17.01
N ALA A 18 -2.67 -7.16 17.03
CA ALA A 18 -1.29 -7.60 17.07
C ALA A 18 -0.98 -8.38 18.35
N ARG A 19 -1.44 -7.91 19.52
CA ARG A 19 -1.27 -8.60 20.82
C ARG A 19 -1.96 -9.95 20.84
N ALA A 20 -3.13 -10.06 20.23
CA ALA A 20 -3.89 -11.30 20.14
C ALA A 20 -3.37 -12.26 19.04
N SER A 21 -2.39 -11.84 18.23
CA SER A 21 -1.92 -12.56 17.04
C SER A 21 -3.05 -12.87 16.05
N VAL A 22 -4.02 -11.99 15.95
CA VAL A 22 -5.17 -12.08 15.04
C VAL A 22 -4.96 -11.11 13.88
N PRO A 23 -5.10 -11.55 12.62
CA PRO A 23 -5.04 -10.65 11.47
C PRO A 23 -6.11 -9.55 11.57
N PRO A 24 -5.78 -8.28 11.27
CA PRO A 24 -6.72 -7.16 11.40
C PRO A 24 -7.84 -7.13 10.35
N GLY A 25 -8.14 -8.27 9.72
CA GLY A 25 -9.14 -8.39 8.66
C GLY A 25 -8.62 -7.99 7.28
N LEU A 26 -9.54 -7.86 6.31
CA LEU A 26 -9.20 -7.50 4.94
C LEU A 26 -8.72 -6.04 4.87
N GLN A 27 -7.41 -5.85 4.86
CA GLN A 27 -6.82 -4.58 4.44
C GLN A 27 -6.64 -4.63 2.92
N SER A 28 -7.55 -4.00 2.19
CA SER A 28 -7.46 -3.91 0.74
C SER A 28 -7.31 -2.46 0.28
N GLN A 29 -6.74 -2.26 -0.90
CA GLN A 29 -6.67 -0.93 -1.54
C GLN A 29 -8.06 -0.29 -1.65
N GLY A 30 -9.10 -1.11 -1.84
CA GLY A 30 -10.49 -0.64 -1.84
C GLY A 30 -10.89 0.01 -0.52
N ILE A 31 -10.66 -0.68 0.60
CA ILE A 31 -11.06 -0.19 1.94
C ILE A 31 -10.22 1.01 2.36
N SER A 32 -8.91 0.92 2.22
CA SER A 32 -7.99 1.90 2.79
C SER A 32 -7.76 3.13 1.92
N MET A 33 -7.99 3.03 0.61
CA MET A 33 -7.71 4.11 -0.35
C MET A 33 -8.97 4.59 -1.08
N LEU A 34 -9.73 3.67 -1.69
CA LEU A 34 -10.88 4.06 -2.53
C LEU A 34 -12.08 4.49 -1.68
N VAL A 35 -12.44 3.76 -0.64
CA VAL A 35 -13.60 4.11 0.21
C VAL A 35 -13.48 5.53 0.76
N PRO A 36 -12.37 5.94 1.41
CA PRO A 36 -12.23 7.32 1.85
C PRO A 36 -12.21 8.34 0.70
N THR A 37 -11.67 7.99 -0.45
CA THR A 37 -11.72 8.84 -1.66
C THR A 37 -13.15 9.03 -2.15
N LEU A 38 -13.96 7.98 -2.19
CA LEU A 38 -15.37 8.08 -2.57
C LEU A 38 -16.19 8.85 -1.54
N LEU A 39 -15.91 8.69 -0.24
CA LEU A 39 -16.56 9.48 0.81
C LEU A 39 -16.33 10.98 0.62
N GLU A 40 -15.13 11.38 0.20
CA GLU A 40 -14.74 12.77 -0.01
C GLU A 40 -15.23 13.32 -1.36
N LEU A 41 -15.07 12.56 -2.45
CA LEU A 41 -15.15 13.04 -3.83
C LEU A 41 -16.13 12.28 -4.74
N GLY A 42 -16.65 11.14 -4.31
CA GLY A 42 -17.59 10.33 -5.07
C GLY A 42 -19.00 10.92 -5.09
N THR A 43 -19.78 10.58 -6.11
CA THR A 43 -21.22 10.88 -6.16
C THR A 43 -21.97 10.06 -5.11
N GLU A 44 -23.17 10.49 -4.72
CA GLU A 44 -24.00 9.74 -3.78
C GLU A 44 -24.39 8.34 -4.32
N GLU A 45 -24.48 8.20 -5.64
CA GLU A 45 -24.71 6.92 -6.28
C GLU A 45 -23.49 6.01 -6.16
N GLN A 46 -22.29 6.50 -6.47
CA GLN A 46 -21.04 5.76 -6.31
C GLN A 46 -20.81 5.33 -4.86
N LYS A 47 -21.12 6.21 -3.89
CA LYS A 47 -21.03 5.88 -2.45
C LYS A 47 -21.95 4.73 -2.08
N ARG A 48 -23.23 4.81 -2.49
CA ARG A 48 -24.22 3.76 -2.20
C ARG A 48 -23.88 2.43 -2.87
N GLN A 49 -23.38 2.48 -4.09
CA GLN A 49 -23.07 1.28 -4.87
C GLN A 49 -21.82 0.56 -4.36
N TRP A 50 -20.74 1.29 -4.00
CA TRP A 50 -19.44 0.69 -3.82
C TRP A 50 -18.95 0.60 -2.38
N ILE A 51 -19.31 1.53 -1.48
CA ILE A 51 -18.73 1.57 -0.13
C ILE A 51 -19.11 0.31 0.67
N GLY A 52 -20.40 -0.02 0.75
CA GLY A 52 -20.87 -1.17 1.51
C GLY A 52 -20.27 -2.51 1.05
N PRO A 53 -20.38 -2.88 -0.23
CA PRO A 53 -19.77 -4.09 -0.77
C PRO A 53 -18.25 -4.16 -0.59
N THR A 54 -17.54 -3.02 -0.75
CA THR A 54 -16.08 -2.98 -0.55
C THR A 54 -15.70 -3.27 0.90
N ILE A 55 -16.40 -2.66 1.87
CA ILE A 55 -16.12 -2.88 3.31
C ILE A 55 -16.40 -4.33 3.73
N ARG A 56 -17.42 -4.97 3.14
CA ARG A 56 -17.72 -6.37 3.39
C ARG A 56 -16.79 -7.35 2.65
N GLY A 57 -15.88 -6.87 1.81
CA GLY A 57 -14.99 -7.72 1.01
C GLY A 57 -15.67 -8.44 -0.15
N GLU A 58 -16.87 -8.00 -0.54
CA GLU A 58 -17.63 -8.55 -1.68
C GLU A 58 -17.10 -8.06 -3.03
N VAL A 59 -16.34 -6.96 -3.03
CA VAL A 59 -15.70 -6.35 -4.20
C VAL A 59 -14.24 -6.07 -3.90
N ILE A 60 -13.36 -6.68 -4.68
CA ILE A 60 -11.92 -6.49 -4.62
C ILE A 60 -11.50 -5.44 -5.63
N TRP A 61 -10.65 -4.50 -5.21
CA TRP A 61 -10.17 -3.39 -6.03
C TRP A 61 -8.67 -3.45 -6.26
N CYS A 62 -8.25 -3.09 -7.48
CA CYS A 62 -6.85 -2.81 -7.79
C CYS A 62 -6.66 -1.36 -8.25
N GLN A 63 -5.41 -0.91 -8.23
CA GLN A 63 -5.01 0.46 -8.56
C GLN A 63 -4.29 0.50 -9.90
N GLY A 64 -4.81 1.26 -10.86
CA GLY A 64 -4.21 1.48 -12.17
C GLY A 64 -3.59 2.87 -12.29
N TYR A 65 -2.42 3.10 -11.68
CA TYR A 65 -1.75 4.41 -11.70
C TYR A 65 -0.52 4.41 -12.57
N SER A 66 0.55 3.72 -12.13
CA SER A 66 1.85 3.71 -12.80
C SER A 66 1.81 3.09 -14.18
N GLU A 67 2.65 3.60 -15.07
CA GLU A 67 2.91 3.06 -16.41
C GLU A 67 4.40 2.78 -16.56
N PRO A 68 4.84 1.98 -17.55
CA PRO A 68 6.26 1.70 -17.75
C PRO A 68 7.14 2.95 -17.83
N GLY A 69 6.62 4.05 -18.40
CA GLY A 69 7.30 5.35 -18.51
C GLY A 69 6.88 6.39 -17.47
N SER A 70 5.97 6.09 -16.54
CA SER A 70 5.35 7.08 -15.64
C SER A 70 5.11 6.50 -14.26
N GLY A 71 6.15 6.47 -13.43
CA GLY A 71 6.11 6.08 -12.04
C GLY A 71 6.25 7.29 -11.11
N SER A 72 7.49 7.74 -10.82
CA SER A 72 7.74 8.92 -9.99
C SER A 72 7.16 10.19 -10.62
N ASP A 73 7.22 10.31 -11.94
CA ASP A 73 6.51 11.34 -12.69
C ASP A 73 5.13 10.81 -13.18
N LEU A 74 4.26 10.49 -12.23
CA LEU A 74 2.95 9.92 -12.51
C LEU A 74 2.10 10.81 -13.43
N ALA A 75 2.26 12.13 -13.33
CA ALA A 75 1.50 13.06 -14.17
C ALA A 75 1.83 12.96 -15.66
N SER A 76 2.90 12.27 -16.05
CA SER A 76 3.25 12.00 -17.44
C SER A 76 2.57 10.77 -18.04
N LEU A 77 1.62 10.16 -17.35
CA LEU A 77 0.86 9.00 -17.81
C LEU A 77 0.26 9.21 -19.21
N GLN A 78 0.25 8.12 -20.00
CA GLN A 78 -0.16 8.14 -21.40
C GLN A 78 -1.40 7.27 -21.71
N THR A 79 -1.86 6.44 -20.77
CA THR A 79 -3.11 5.68 -20.94
C THR A 79 -4.24 6.65 -21.28
N ARG A 80 -4.73 6.56 -22.51
CA ARG A 80 -5.69 7.53 -23.09
C ARG A 80 -7.11 7.05 -22.90
N ALA A 81 -8.02 7.97 -22.64
CA ALA A 81 -9.45 7.75 -22.66
C ALA A 81 -10.12 8.77 -23.61
N THR A 82 -10.54 8.30 -24.77
CA THR A 82 -11.18 9.11 -25.80
C THR A 82 -12.70 9.00 -25.68
N GLU A 83 -13.41 10.09 -25.81
CA GLU A 83 -14.87 10.07 -25.80
C GLU A 83 -15.46 9.41 -27.06
N ASP A 84 -16.43 8.52 -26.84
CA ASP A 84 -17.26 7.93 -27.89
C ASP A 84 -18.69 7.73 -27.38
N GLY A 85 -19.60 8.62 -27.80
CA GLY A 85 -20.97 8.66 -27.29
C GLY A 85 -21.02 8.92 -25.77
N ASP A 86 -21.65 8.03 -25.02
CA ASP A 86 -21.77 8.10 -23.56
C ASP A 86 -20.60 7.42 -22.83
N ASP A 87 -19.65 6.85 -23.57
CA ASP A 87 -18.51 6.13 -23.03
C ASP A 87 -17.19 6.89 -23.22
N PHE A 88 -16.19 6.45 -22.46
CA PHE A 88 -14.77 6.57 -22.79
C PHE A 88 -14.26 5.26 -23.39
N VAL A 89 -13.44 5.35 -24.42
CA VAL A 89 -12.65 4.24 -24.97
C VAL A 89 -11.22 4.36 -24.47
N ILE A 90 -10.80 3.39 -23.65
CA ILE A 90 -9.51 3.42 -22.96
C ILE A 90 -8.51 2.55 -23.73
N ASN A 91 -7.34 3.10 -24.00
CA ASN A 91 -6.20 2.43 -24.61
C ASN A 91 -4.92 2.78 -23.86
N GLY A 92 -4.11 1.77 -23.51
CA GLY A 92 -2.85 1.96 -22.81
C GLY A 92 -2.43 0.78 -21.97
N GLN A 93 -1.51 1.05 -21.04
CA GLN A 93 -0.96 0.03 -20.16
C GLN A 93 -0.70 0.59 -18.78
N LYS A 94 -1.02 -0.20 -17.76
CA LYS A 94 -0.60 0.02 -16.37
C LYS A 94 0.36 -1.05 -15.92
N ILE A 95 1.23 -0.70 -14.97
CA ILE A 95 2.22 -1.61 -14.39
C ILE A 95 2.20 -1.50 -12.87
N TRP A 96 2.75 -2.48 -12.17
CA TRP A 96 2.77 -2.57 -10.71
C TRP A 96 1.35 -2.62 -10.11
N THR A 97 0.38 -3.14 -10.88
CA THR A 97 -1.01 -3.28 -10.45
C THR A 97 -1.13 -4.48 -9.51
N SER A 98 -1.04 -4.21 -8.20
CA SER A 98 -1.21 -5.26 -7.19
C SER A 98 -2.61 -5.85 -7.25
N THR A 99 -2.72 -7.16 -7.05
CA THR A 99 -3.99 -7.92 -7.00
C THR A 99 -4.88 -7.82 -8.24
N ALA A 100 -4.37 -7.38 -9.40
CA ALA A 100 -5.18 -7.20 -10.61
C ALA A 100 -5.85 -8.48 -11.11
N ARG A 101 -5.24 -9.65 -10.87
CA ARG A 101 -5.82 -10.95 -11.27
C ARG A 101 -7.05 -11.35 -10.46
N GLU A 102 -7.07 -10.95 -9.20
CA GLU A 102 -8.13 -11.25 -8.25
C GLU A 102 -9.17 -10.13 -8.16
N ALA A 103 -8.86 -8.95 -8.71
CA ALA A 103 -9.71 -7.78 -8.60
C ALA A 103 -10.98 -7.86 -9.46
N ASP A 104 -12.11 -7.46 -8.90
CA ASP A 104 -13.36 -7.25 -9.63
C ASP A 104 -13.39 -5.89 -10.32
N MET A 105 -12.79 -4.89 -9.71
CA MET A 105 -12.85 -3.49 -10.10
C MET A 105 -11.46 -2.84 -10.07
N ILE A 106 -11.29 -1.82 -10.87
CA ILE A 106 -10.08 -0.98 -10.88
C ILE A 106 -10.44 0.49 -10.69
N PHE A 107 -9.64 1.21 -9.92
CA PHE A 107 -9.61 2.67 -9.95
C PHE A 107 -8.35 3.14 -10.69
N CYS A 108 -8.58 3.86 -11.78
CA CYS A 108 -7.56 4.07 -12.82
C CYS A 108 -7.42 5.55 -13.18
N LEU A 109 -6.17 5.99 -13.33
CA LEU A 109 -5.86 7.29 -13.90
C LEU A 109 -5.69 7.18 -15.41
N VAL A 110 -6.38 8.04 -16.14
CA VAL A 110 -6.36 8.07 -17.60
C VAL A 110 -6.25 9.52 -18.09
N ARG A 111 -5.70 9.71 -19.29
CA ARG A 111 -5.62 11.01 -19.94
C ARG A 111 -6.84 11.22 -20.82
N THR A 112 -7.74 12.10 -20.38
CA THR A 112 -8.96 12.47 -21.11
C THR A 112 -8.80 13.74 -21.92
N GLU A 113 -7.82 14.61 -21.59
CA GLU A 113 -7.58 15.89 -22.25
C GLU A 113 -6.10 16.06 -22.59
N PRO A 114 -5.66 15.52 -23.76
CA PRO A 114 -4.24 15.51 -24.12
C PRO A 114 -3.67 16.91 -24.37
N ASP A 115 -4.52 17.86 -24.75
CA ASP A 115 -4.11 19.24 -25.09
C ASP A 115 -4.01 20.16 -23.88
N LYS A 116 -4.40 19.70 -22.68
CA LYS A 116 -4.27 20.45 -21.43
C LYS A 116 -2.96 20.19 -20.73
N GLY A 117 -2.69 21.02 -19.71
CA GLY A 117 -1.52 20.86 -18.84
C GLY A 117 -1.42 19.45 -18.24
N LYS A 118 -0.21 19.05 -17.91
CA LYS A 118 0.18 17.73 -17.46
C LYS A 118 -0.75 17.16 -16.35
N HIS A 119 -1.16 18.00 -15.41
CA HIS A 119 -2.05 17.63 -14.31
C HIS A 119 -3.54 17.76 -14.65
N ASP A 120 -3.89 18.75 -15.48
CA ASP A 120 -5.29 19.10 -15.79
C ASP A 120 -5.92 18.20 -16.86
N GLY A 121 -5.11 17.36 -17.52
CA GLY A 121 -5.58 16.44 -18.55
C GLY A 121 -5.92 15.04 -18.04
N ILE A 122 -5.82 14.79 -16.74
CA ILE A 122 -6.01 13.48 -16.12
C ILE A 122 -7.41 13.37 -15.53
N SER A 123 -8.08 12.22 -15.73
CA SER A 123 -9.31 11.84 -15.06
C SER A 123 -9.15 10.58 -14.25
N TYR A 124 -10.00 10.40 -13.24
CA TYR A 124 -10.03 9.24 -12.37
C TYR A 124 -11.29 8.45 -12.68
N LEU A 125 -11.14 7.21 -13.15
CA LEU A 125 -12.23 6.31 -13.51
C LEU A 125 -12.26 5.09 -12.60
N ILE A 126 -13.47 4.59 -12.34
CA ILE A 126 -13.70 3.30 -11.68
C ILE A 126 -14.46 2.40 -12.63
N PHE A 127 -13.98 1.17 -12.89
CA PHE A 127 -14.64 0.24 -13.80
C PHE A 127 -14.28 -1.21 -13.51
N SER A 128 -15.05 -2.13 -14.10
CA SER A 128 -14.88 -3.57 -13.89
C SER A 128 -13.64 -4.10 -14.60
N MET A 129 -12.87 -4.95 -13.92
CA MET A 129 -11.77 -5.71 -14.51
C MET A 129 -12.23 -6.79 -15.51
N LYS A 130 -13.55 -7.08 -15.53
CA LYS A 130 -14.18 -8.01 -16.49
C LYS A 130 -14.64 -7.33 -17.78
N THR A 131 -14.38 -6.02 -17.92
CA THR A 131 -14.71 -5.27 -19.15
C THR A 131 -13.89 -5.82 -20.32
N PRO A 132 -14.51 -6.11 -21.48
CA PRO A 132 -13.79 -6.59 -22.68
C PRO A 132 -12.64 -5.65 -23.06
N GLY A 133 -11.52 -6.24 -23.49
CA GLY A 133 -10.31 -5.50 -23.86
C GLY A 133 -9.30 -5.33 -22.74
N ILE A 134 -9.58 -5.82 -21.53
CA ILE A 134 -8.61 -5.83 -20.42
C ILE A 134 -7.86 -7.16 -20.42
N GLU A 135 -6.52 -7.08 -20.46
CA GLU A 135 -5.63 -8.22 -20.30
C GLU A 135 -4.70 -7.97 -19.09
N VAL A 136 -4.59 -8.97 -18.21
CA VAL A 136 -3.72 -8.93 -17.04
C VAL A 136 -2.61 -9.95 -17.17
N ARG A 137 -1.35 -9.49 -17.07
CA ARG A 137 -0.18 -10.34 -17.10
C ARG A 137 0.58 -10.26 -15.78
N PRO A 138 0.88 -11.41 -15.13
CA PRO A 138 1.64 -11.40 -13.89
C PRO A 138 3.08 -10.92 -14.14
N LEU A 139 3.58 -10.11 -13.23
CA LEU A 139 4.96 -9.63 -13.21
C LEU A 139 5.69 -10.35 -12.08
N VAL A 140 6.59 -11.25 -12.47
CA VAL A 140 7.39 -12.00 -11.51
C VAL A 140 8.55 -11.12 -11.04
N THR A 141 8.63 -10.87 -9.74
CA THR A 141 9.70 -10.11 -9.11
C THR A 141 10.96 -10.98 -8.92
N MET A 142 12.06 -10.35 -8.50
CA MET A 142 13.32 -11.06 -8.21
C MET A 142 13.18 -12.08 -7.06
N THR A 143 12.13 -11.98 -6.24
CA THR A 143 11.80 -12.96 -5.19
C THR A 143 11.07 -14.19 -5.72
N GLY A 144 10.77 -14.27 -7.03
CA GLY A 144 10.00 -15.35 -7.66
C GLY A 144 8.49 -15.25 -7.49
N HIS A 145 7.98 -14.24 -6.78
CA HIS A 145 6.55 -14.02 -6.56
C HIS A 145 5.95 -13.08 -7.60
N ALA A 146 4.70 -13.35 -8.00
CA ALA A 146 3.94 -12.56 -8.96
C ALA A 146 2.85 -11.75 -8.24
N GLU A 147 3.27 -10.84 -7.36
CA GLU A 147 2.37 -9.97 -6.58
C GLU A 147 1.84 -8.80 -7.40
N PHE A 148 2.64 -8.35 -8.38
CA PHE A 148 2.31 -7.26 -9.28
C PHE A 148 1.90 -7.76 -10.65
N ASN A 149 1.22 -6.90 -11.39
CA ASN A 149 0.77 -7.22 -12.74
C ASN A 149 0.97 -6.04 -13.68
N GLU A 150 1.12 -6.36 -14.96
CA GLU A 150 0.86 -5.45 -16.06
C GLU A 150 -0.61 -5.59 -16.44
N THR A 151 -1.26 -4.46 -16.70
CA THR A 151 -2.68 -4.41 -17.11
C THR A 151 -2.78 -3.64 -18.41
N PHE A 152 -3.19 -4.31 -19.48
CA PHE A 152 -3.32 -3.74 -20.81
C PHE A 152 -4.79 -3.41 -21.08
N PHE A 153 -5.01 -2.28 -21.73
CA PHE A 153 -6.32 -1.82 -22.17
C PHE A 153 -6.31 -1.66 -23.68
N THR A 154 -7.21 -2.36 -24.37
CA THR A 154 -7.41 -2.27 -25.82
C THR A 154 -8.90 -2.02 -26.07
N ASP A 155 -9.23 -0.81 -26.48
CA ASP A 155 -10.60 -0.35 -26.78
C ASP A 155 -11.59 -0.64 -25.64
N VAL A 156 -11.16 -0.50 -24.39
CA VAL A 156 -11.99 -0.76 -23.20
C VAL A 156 -13.03 0.35 -23.05
N ARG A 157 -14.30 0.00 -23.13
CA ARG A 157 -15.43 0.93 -23.04
C ARG A 157 -15.89 1.08 -21.60
N VAL A 158 -15.89 2.33 -21.13
CA VAL A 158 -16.28 2.69 -19.76
C VAL A 158 -17.26 3.85 -19.78
N PRO A 159 -18.46 3.73 -19.18
CA PRO A 159 -19.42 4.83 -19.12
C PRO A 159 -18.85 6.10 -18.49
N LYS A 160 -19.15 7.26 -19.03
CA LYS A 160 -18.71 8.57 -18.51
C LYS A 160 -19.15 8.82 -17.07
N THR A 161 -20.21 8.18 -16.62
CA THR A 161 -20.72 8.24 -15.25
C THR A 161 -19.77 7.61 -14.22
N GLN A 162 -18.78 6.83 -14.68
CA GLN A 162 -17.78 6.18 -13.82
C GLN A 162 -16.59 7.08 -13.46
N ILE A 163 -16.62 8.36 -13.81
CA ILE A 163 -15.68 9.37 -13.32
C ILE A 163 -15.92 9.61 -11.83
N VAL A 164 -14.84 9.61 -11.04
CA VAL A 164 -14.83 10.12 -9.66
C VAL A 164 -14.34 11.58 -9.70
N GLY A 165 -15.10 12.47 -9.11
CA GLY A 165 -14.89 13.92 -9.24
C GLY A 165 -15.39 14.44 -10.59
N LYS A 166 -14.59 15.29 -11.23
CA LYS A 166 -14.91 15.87 -12.56
C LYS A 166 -13.83 15.48 -13.57
N ARG A 167 -14.20 15.49 -14.86
CA ARG A 167 -13.27 15.33 -15.97
C ARG A 167 -12.13 16.36 -15.88
N GLY A 168 -10.91 15.90 -16.07
CA GLY A 168 -9.70 16.71 -15.92
C GLY A 168 -9.25 16.95 -14.47
N GLN A 169 -10.00 16.50 -13.47
CA GLN A 169 -9.65 16.63 -12.04
C GLN A 169 -9.05 15.36 -11.42
N GLY A 170 -8.69 14.39 -12.25
CA GLY A 170 -8.15 13.11 -11.76
C GLY A 170 -6.88 13.25 -10.93
N TRP A 171 -6.04 14.26 -11.22
CA TRP A 171 -4.86 14.54 -10.40
C TRP A 171 -5.21 14.96 -8.97
N PHE A 172 -6.24 15.77 -8.80
CA PHE A 172 -6.76 16.16 -7.49
C PHE A 172 -7.30 14.94 -6.73
N VAL A 173 -8.09 14.09 -7.39
CA VAL A 173 -8.64 12.86 -6.83
C VAL A 173 -7.52 11.88 -6.45
N ALA A 174 -6.51 11.72 -7.32
CA ALA A 174 -5.35 10.88 -7.06
C ALA A 174 -4.58 11.32 -5.81
N ASN A 175 -4.39 12.63 -5.62
CA ASN A 175 -3.72 13.15 -4.42
C ASN A 175 -4.53 12.88 -3.14
N ALA A 176 -5.87 12.96 -3.19
CA ALA A 176 -6.73 12.55 -2.09
C ALA A 176 -6.54 11.06 -1.77
N THR A 177 -6.55 10.18 -2.79
CA THR A 177 -6.31 8.74 -2.65
C THR A 177 -4.92 8.45 -2.04
N LEU A 178 -3.86 9.08 -2.57
CA LEU A 178 -2.48 8.89 -2.09
C LEU A 178 -2.25 9.41 -0.66
N LYS A 179 -3.06 10.37 -0.21
CA LYS A 179 -3.04 10.83 1.18
C LYS A 179 -3.43 9.69 2.14
N HIS A 180 -4.41 8.87 1.76
CA HIS A 180 -4.85 7.71 2.54
C HIS A 180 -3.84 6.56 2.46
N GLU A 181 -3.23 6.32 1.29
CA GLU A 181 -2.17 5.32 1.12
C GLU A 181 -0.99 5.55 2.08
N ARG A 182 -0.56 6.81 2.23
CA ARG A 182 0.54 7.14 3.15
C ARG A 182 0.23 6.78 4.61
N GLY A 183 -1.03 6.77 5.01
CA GLY A 183 -1.47 6.33 6.33
C GLY A 183 -1.34 4.81 6.52
N MET A 184 -1.52 4.04 5.44
CA MET A 184 -1.39 2.58 5.44
C MET A 184 0.06 2.10 5.60
N LEU A 185 0.99 2.74 4.88
CA LEU A 185 2.39 2.29 4.76
C LEU A 185 3.26 2.61 5.98
N GLY A 186 2.74 3.28 6.99
CA GLY A 186 3.49 3.74 8.15
C GLY A 186 2.96 3.20 9.48
N ASP A 187 2.34 2.02 9.53
CA ASP A 187 1.82 1.45 10.76
C ASP A 187 2.96 1.02 11.71
N PRO A 188 3.17 1.74 12.82
CA PRO A 188 4.19 1.39 13.80
C PRO A 188 3.99 0.00 14.43
N GLY A 189 2.75 -0.49 14.50
CA GLY A 189 2.43 -1.78 15.10
C GLY A 189 2.98 -2.96 14.32
N GLN A 190 2.97 -2.90 13.00
CA GLN A 190 3.56 -3.94 12.15
C GLN A 190 5.08 -4.01 12.31
N LEU A 191 5.76 -2.87 12.36
CA LEU A 191 7.20 -2.82 12.59
C LEU A 191 7.60 -3.28 13.99
N GLU A 192 6.81 -2.93 15.01
CA GLU A 192 7.02 -3.41 16.37
C GLU A 192 6.93 -4.94 16.45
N SER A 193 5.93 -5.53 15.79
CA SER A 193 5.78 -6.99 15.71
C SER A 193 6.97 -7.66 15.00
N ARG A 194 7.46 -7.09 13.91
CA ARG A 194 8.65 -7.56 13.20
C ARG A 194 9.91 -7.46 14.07
N PHE A 195 10.08 -6.34 14.76
CA PHE A 195 11.20 -6.13 15.68
C PHE A 195 11.18 -7.17 16.81
N LEU A 196 10.02 -7.42 17.40
CA LEU A 196 9.87 -8.43 18.47
C LEU A 196 10.18 -9.83 17.96
N ALA A 197 9.76 -10.18 16.74
CA ALA A 197 10.10 -11.46 16.12
C ALA A 197 11.62 -11.59 15.89
N LEU A 198 12.30 -10.53 15.47
CA LEU A 198 13.76 -10.50 15.36
C LEU A 198 14.45 -10.67 16.74
N ALA A 199 13.97 -9.94 17.75
CA ALA A 199 14.51 -10.04 19.09
C ALA A 199 14.37 -11.46 19.66
N GLU A 200 13.25 -12.11 19.39
CA GLU A 200 13.01 -13.50 19.79
C GLU A 200 13.89 -14.48 19.01
N LEU A 201 14.04 -14.32 17.71
CA LEU A 201 14.97 -15.09 16.89
C LEU A 201 16.39 -15.00 17.48
N MET A 202 16.87 -13.80 17.80
CA MET A 202 18.22 -13.60 18.35
C MET A 202 18.39 -14.19 19.76
N ARG A 203 17.31 -14.35 20.54
CA ARG A 203 17.32 -14.97 21.87
C ARG A 203 17.29 -16.50 21.80
N THR A 204 16.66 -17.07 20.79
CA THR A 204 16.40 -18.51 20.69
C THR A 204 17.39 -19.23 19.78
N GLU A 205 17.82 -18.61 18.70
CA GLU A 205 18.78 -19.20 17.76
C GLU A 205 20.23 -19.07 18.30
N THR A 206 21.04 -20.06 17.96
CA THR A 206 22.45 -20.13 18.35
C THR A 206 23.38 -19.87 17.18
N ALA A 207 24.52 -19.22 17.43
CA ALA A 207 25.62 -19.04 16.52
C ALA A 207 26.94 -19.42 17.20
N GLY A 208 27.57 -20.49 16.74
CA GLY A 208 28.70 -21.11 17.46
C GLY A 208 28.27 -21.65 18.81
N ASP A 209 29.01 -21.32 19.88
CA ASP A 209 28.78 -21.85 21.24
C ASP A 209 27.80 -21.02 22.07
N GLY A 210 27.21 -19.95 21.51
CA GLY A 210 26.33 -19.01 22.21
C GLY A 210 25.06 -18.68 21.44
N ARG A 211 24.20 -17.90 22.08
CA ARG A 211 23.02 -17.32 21.41
C ARG A 211 23.45 -16.16 20.52
N ILE A 212 22.67 -15.90 19.45
CA ILE A 212 22.92 -14.74 18.59
C ILE A 212 22.89 -13.44 19.41
N MET A 213 22.01 -13.36 20.41
CA MET A 213 21.88 -12.19 21.30
C MET A 213 23.15 -11.92 22.14
N ASP A 214 24.01 -12.91 22.35
CA ASP A 214 25.25 -12.77 23.13
C ASP A 214 26.35 -12.04 22.33
N ASN A 215 26.19 -11.95 20.98
CA ASN A 215 27.08 -11.18 20.14
C ASN A 215 26.88 -9.66 20.40
N PRO A 216 27.89 -8.94 20.93
CA PRO A 216 27.73 -7.55 21.33
C PRO A 216 27.47 -6.62 20.14
N ILE A 217 27.97 -6.93 18.94
CA ILE A 217 27.78 -6.10 17.73
C ILE A 217 26.32 -6.22 17.25
N LEU A 218 25.80 -7.44 17.16
CA LEU A 218 24.42 -7.65 16.70
C LEU A 218 23.42 -7.11 17.74
N ARG A 219 23.72 -7.28 19.03
CA ARG A 219 22.90 -6.72 20.12
C ARG A 219 22.89 -5.19 20.09
N ASP A 220 24.02 -4.51 19.86
CA ASP A 220 24.07 -3.05 19.74
C ASP A 220 23.21 -2.56 18.56
N ARG A 221 23.29 -3.23 17.42
CA ARG A 221 22.43 -2.94 16.26
C ARG A 221 20.95 -3.09 16.59
N LEU A 222 20.56 -4.16 17.28
CA LEU A 222 19.17 -4.40 17.72
C LEU A 222 18.69 -3.26 18.65
N LEU A 223 19.52 -2.83 19.61
CA LEU A 223 19.17 -1.75 20.54
C LEU A 223 19.01 -0.39 19.82
N ARG A 224 19.82 -0.12 18.79
CA ARG A 224 19.64 1.07 17.95
C ARG A 224 18.31 1.05 17.23
N LEU A 225 17.94 -0.08 16.61
CA LEU A 225 16.64 -0.24 15.96
C LEU A 225 15.47 -0.06 16.94
N GLN A 226 15.61 -0.54 18.18
CA GLN A 226 14.62 -0.33 19.23
C GLN A 226 14.42 1.17 19.53
N ALA A 227 15.50 1.93 19.62
CA ALA A 227 15.44 3.36 19.87
C ALA A 227 14.75 4.13 18.71
N GLU A 228 15.10 3.78 17.47
CA GLU A 228 14.49 4.39 16.28
C GLU A 228 13.00 4.02 16.15
N LEU A 229 12.64 2.78 16.44
CA LEU A 229 11.25 2.32 16.47
C LEU A 229 10.44 3.07 17.53
N ALA A 230 10.98 3.27 18.71
CA ALA A 230 10.34 4.06 19.77
C ALA A 230 10.14 5.52 19.32
N ALA A 231 11.15 6.14 18.70
CA ALA A 231 11.05 7.50 18.16
C ALA A 231 9.95 7.60 17.10
N MET A 232 9.85 6.60 16.21
CA MET A 232 8.80 6.54 15.19
C MET A 232 7.41 6.39 15.81
N LYS A 233 7.25 5.53 16.83
CA LYS A 233 5.99 5.34 17.58
C LYS A 233 5.53 6.66 18.20
N PHE A 234 6.41 7.38 18.90
CA PHE A 234 6.08 8.68 19.48
C PHE A 234 5.78 9.75 18.42
N ASN A 235 6.46 9.72 17.27
CA ASN A 235 6.14 10.63 16.17
C ASN A 235 4.75 10.31 15.57
N GLY A 236 4.38 9.05 15.45
CA GLY A 236 3.02 8.62 15.08
C GLY A 236 1.95 9.14 16.04
N LEU A 237 2.18 8.99 17.34
CA LEU A 237 1.28 9.53 18.38
C LEU A 237 1.15 11.05 18.30
N ARG A 238 2.24 11.76 17.99
CA ARG A 238 2.21 13.21 17.78
C ARG A 238 1.37 13.60 16.58
N VAL A 239 1.46 12.85 15.48
CA VAL A 239 0.62 13.03 14.27
C VAL A 239 -0.86 12.83 14.61
N LEU A 240 -1.19 11.77 15.36
CA LEU A 240 -2.55 11.47 15.80
C LEU A 240 -3.09 12.58 16.71
N SER A 241 -2.32 13.02 17.69
CA SER A 241 -2.70 14.11 18.60
C SER A 241 -2.97 15.41 17.85
N ALA A 242 -2.12 15.77 16.88
CA ALA A 242 -2.34 16.96 16.06
C ALA A 242 -3.66 16.86 15.29
N SER A 243 -3.93 15.71 14.67
CA SER A 243 -5.17 15.46 13.93
C SER A 243 -6.40 15.51 14.81
N ALA A 244 -6.34 14.90 16.01
CA ALA A 244 -7.44 14.90 17.00
C ALA A 244 -7.81 16.32 17.47
N ASN A 245 -6.80 17.19 17.58
CA ASN A 245 -6.98 18.59 17.97
C ASN A 245 -7.34 19.52 16.80
N GLY A 246 -7.57 18.98 15.61
CA GLY A 246 -7.96 19.77 14.43
C GLY A 246 -6.82 20.50 13.74
N GLY A 247 -5.55 20.19 14.12
CA GLY A 247 -4.35 20.68 13.48
C GLY A 247 -3.84 19.78 12.38
N GLU A 248 -2.88 20.27 11.62
CA GLU A 248 -2.15 19.48 10.62
C GLU A 248 -0.81 19.02 11.20
N ALA A 249 -0.47 17.76 10.96
CA ALA A 249 0.81 17.19 11.42
C ALA A 249 2.02 17.65 10.57
N GLY A 250 1.79 18.45 9.53
CA GLY A 250 2.84 19.00 8.66
C GLY A 250 3.77 17.92 8.10
N LEU A 251 5.07 18.19 8.13
CA LEU A 251 6.12 17.30 7.64
C LEU A 251 6.24 15.97 8.42
N ALA A 252 5.69 15.89 9.63
CA ALA A 252 5.77 14.68 10.45
C ALA A 252 5.16 13.45 9.76
N ARG A 253 4.12 13.61 8.92
CA ARG A 253 3.54 12.52 8.13
C ARG A 253 4.51 11.96 7.08
N LEU A 254 5.29 12.82 6.45
CA LEU A 254 6.26 12.40 5.43
C LEU A 254 7.41 11.63 6.05
N ILE A 255 7.84 12.03 7.24
CA ILE A 255 8.88 11.36 8.01
C ILE A 255 8.44 9.94 8.38
N VAL A 256 7.19 9.74 8.80
CA VAL A 256 6.69 8.42 9.20
C VAL A 256 6.85 7.39 8.08
N LYS A 257 6.43 7.71 6.84
CA LYS A 257 6.60 6.78 5.71
C LYS A 257 8.06 6.45 5.43
N LEU A 258 8.92 7.47 5.37
CA LEU A 258 10.35 7.27 5.11
C LEU A 258 10.98 6.38 6.18
N GLN A 259 10.80 6.74 7.45
CA GLN A 259 11.36 5.98 8.56
C GLN A 259 10.84 4.53 8.63
N SER A 260 9.54 4.31 8.36
CA SER A 260 8.98 2.97 8.40
C SER A 260 9.61 2.05 7.35
N CYS A 261 9.81 2.53 6.12
CA CYS A 261 10.46 1.75 5.07
C CYS A 261 11.93 1.46 5.41
N GLU A 262 12.68 2.46 5.87
CA GLU A 262 14.09 2.28 6.26
C GLU A 262 14.24 1.30 7.43
N LEU A 263 13.39 1.44 8.46
CA LEU A 263 13.41 0.52 9.61
C LEU A 263 13.03 -0.90 9.21
N ALA A 264 12.06 -1.09 8.31
CA ALA A 264 11.70 -2.41 7.81
C ALA A 264 12.90 -3.10 7.14
N HIS A 265 13.61 -2.38 6.27
CA HIS A 265 14.83 -2.88 5.63
C HIS A 265 15.94 -3.20 6.65
N GLN A 266 16.18 -2.30 7.61
CA GLN A 266 17.22 -2.51 8.62
C GLN A 266 16.92 -3.69 9.55
N ILE A 267 15.65 -3.90 9.93
CA ILE A 267 15.22 -5.05 10.72
C ILE A 267 15.48 -6.35 9.94
N SER A 268 15.10 -6.39 8.66
CA SER A 268 15.31 -7.56 7.80
C SER A 268 16.80 -7.82 7.55
N ALA A 269 17.58 -6.77 7.28
CA ALA A 269 19.02 -6.88 7.09
C ALA A 269 19.71 -7.41 8.36
N LEU A 270 19.32 -6.92 9.55
CA LEU A 270 19.85 -7.45 10.80
C LEU A 270 19.47 -8.92 11.02
N ALA A 271 18.26 -9.34 10.64
CA ALA A 271 17.85 -10.73 10.72
C ALA A 271 18.69 -11.63 9.82
N ILE A 272 18.94 -11.21 8.57
CA ILE A 272 19.82 -11.93 7.65
C ILE A 272 21.24 -12.07 8.21
N ASP A 273 21.82 -10.95 8.67
CA ASP A 273 23.16 -10.94 9.26
C ASP A 273 23.23 -11.81 10.53
N ALA A 274 22.19 -11.81 11.35
CA ALA A 274 22.09 -12.60 12.57
C ALA A 274 22.01 -14.11 12.28
N LEU A 275 21.34 -14.50 11.21
CA LEU A 275 21.24 -15.87 10.75
C LEU A 275 22.55 -16.37 10.08
N GLY A 276 23.46 -15.49 9.68
CA GLY A 276 24.69 -15.85 9.00
C GLY A 276 24.43 -16.68 7.74
N GLU A 277 25.04 -17.87 7.64
CA GLU A 277 24.87 -18.76 6.48
C GLU A 277 23.41 -19.17 6.25
N LEU A 278 22.61 -19.30 7.31
CA LEU A 278 21.18 -19.61 7.21
C LEU A 278 20.38 -18.46 6.60
N GLY A 279 20.88 -17.23 6.67
CA GLY A 279 20.28 -16.05 6.03
C GLY A 279 20.32 -16.11 4.50
N ALA A 280 21.21 -16.89 3.90
CA ALA A 280 21.29 -17.09 2.46
C ALA A 280 20.35 -18.19 1.93
N LEU A 281 19.64 -18.89 2.81
CA LEU A 281 18.72 -19.95 2.43
C LEU A 281 17.42 -19.36 1.84
N TYR A 282 16.86 -20.04 0.84
CA TYR A 282 15.63 -19.66 0.16
C TYR A 282 14.63 -20.82 0.10
N ASP A 283 13.48 -20.60 -0.48
CA ASP A 283 12.36 -21.55 -0.56
C ASP A 283 12.81 -22.98 -0.92
N GLY A 284 12.24 -23.96 -0.21
CA GLY A 284 12.55 -25.36 -0.37
C GLY A 284 13.69 -25.88 0.53
N SER A 285 14.43 -25.02 1.22
CA SER A 285 15.43 -25.47 2.18
C SER A 285 14.76 -25.99 3.48
N PRO A 286 15.11 -27.21 3.98
CA PRO A 286 14.58 -27.72 5.25
C PRO A 286 15.14 -26.98 6.48
N HIS A 287 16.16 -26.15 6.29
CA HIS A 287 16.80 -25.36 7.37
C HIS A 287 16.34 -23.91 7.40
N LEU A 288 15.37 -23.55 6.56
CA LEU A 288 14.83 -22.19 6.48
C LEU A 288 14.21 -21.76 7.82
N ARG A 289 14.59 -20.59 8.32
CA ARG A 289 14.02 -20.01 9.54
C ARG A 289 12.85 -19.08 9.20
N SER A 290 11.85 -19.03 10.08
CA SER A 290 10.67 -18.14 9.93
C SER A 290 10.01 -18.25 8.55
N HIS A 291 10.01 -19.44 7.95
CA HIS A 291 9.46 -19.71 6.61
C HIS A 291 10.00 -18.76 5.52
N GLY A 292 11.23 -18.28 5.66
CA GLY A 292 11.84 -17.38 4.69
C GLY A 292 11.36 -15.92 4.72
N SER A 293 10.56 -15.55 5.73
CA SER A 293 9.96 -14.20 5.81
C SER A 293 10.99 -13.07 5.91
N TRP A 294 12.22 -13.36 6.34
CA TRP A 294 13.31 -12.39 6.41
C TRP A 294 13.98 -12.14 5.05
N GLN A 295 14.08 -13.18 4.23
CA GLN A 295 14.67 -13.12 2.89
C GLN A 295 13.71 -12.52 1.84
N GLN A 296 12.41 -12.60 2.09
CA GLN A 296 11.37 -12.10 1.20
C GLN A 296 10.94 -10.66 1.50
N ALA A 297 11.46 -10.05 2.55
CA ALA A 297 10.99 -8.78 3.14
C ALA A 297 11.64 -7.54 2.53
#